data_3e3920ea6ad9d2d93d19e8cb410113d7
#
_entry.id   3e3920ea6ad9d2d93d19e8cb410113d7
#
_cell.length_a   1.000
_cell.length_b   1.000
_cell.length_c   1.000
_cell.angle_alpha   90.00
_cell.angle_beta   90.00
_cell.angle_gamma   90.00
#
_symmetry.space_group_name_H-M   'P 1'
#
loop_
_entity.id
_entity.type
_entity.pdbx_description
1 polymer ?
#
loop_
_entity_poly.entity_id
_entity_poly.type
_entity_poly.pdbx_seq_one_letter_code
_entity_poly.pdbx_strand_id
1 'polypeptide(L)'
;SYTDEELLELIGLVNDVNPFAVSMVDTYGLLDRNSLLHIYEILEKYVDKQIKIGFHAHNNLQLGYANAMAFLEYPSVHDKIVDGTLYGMGKSAGNDPIELVAMTLNEKYNGQYHIDSMLEAIGESVINIYREKPWGYNLFFYLCAKNKCHPNYLTDYRREENLSESMMDELLSMIEPEDKKLLYDRQISQEIYDKYL
;
A
#
# COMPACT_ATOMS: atom_id res chain seq x y z
N SER A 1 -4.01 11.33 2.48
CA SER A 1 -2.62 11.72 2.14
C SER A 1 -2.29 12.98 2.90
N TYR A 2 -1.12 13.06 3.52
CA TYR A 2 -0.63 14.26 4.17
C TYR A 2 -0.18 15.28 3.11
N THR A 3 -0.39 16.55 3.37
CA THR A 3 0.33 17.64 2.68
C THR A 3 1.79 17.65 3.16
N ASP A 4 2.66 18.35 2.45
CA ASP A 4 4.07 18.48 2.87
C ASP A 4 4.18 19.16 4.24
N GLU A 5 3.31 20.15 4.54
CA GLU A 5 3.26 20.83 5.83
C GLU A 5 2.85 19.87 6.95
N GLU A 6 1.79 19.10 6.76
CA GLU A 6 1.33 18.09 7.74
C GLU A 6 2.39 17.01 7.96
N LEU A 7 3.10 16.61 6.91
CA LEU A 7 4.20 15.65 7.01
C LEU A 7 5.36 16.21 7.83
N LEU A 8 5.72 17.48 7.64
CA LEU A 8 6.76 18.14 8.42
C LEU A 8 6.40 18.29 9.91
N GLU A 9 5.12 18.61 10.21
CA GLU A 9 4.64 18.63 11.59
C GLU A 9 4.73 17.24 12.25
N LEU A 10 4.31 16.21 11.53
CA LEU A 10 4.42 14.81 11.99
C LEU A 10 5.88 14.41 12.24
N ILE A 11 6.80 14.79 11.35
CA ILE A 11 8.23 14.50 11.51
C ILE A 11 8.78 15.18 12.77
N GLY A 12 8.35 16.41 13.08
CA GLY A 12 8.71 17.08 14.34
C GLY A 12 8.34 16.23 15.55
N LEU A 13 7.09 15.71 15.59
CA LEU A 13 6.64 14.82 16.67
C LEU A 13 7.41 13.50 16.69
N VAL A 14 7.73 12.93 15.54
CA VAL A 14 8.54 11.71 15.42
C VAL A 14 9.94 11.93 16.03
N ASN A 15 10.60 13.04 15.71
CA ASN A 15 11.91 13.37 16.22
C ASN A 15 11.89 13.57 17.76
N ASP A 16 10.85 14.24 18.29
CA ASP A 16 10.66 14.42 19.73
C ASP A 16 10.48 13.08 20.48
N VAL A 17 9.75 12.13 19.89
CA VAL A 17 9.55 10.77 20.45
C VAL A 17 10.80 9.91 20.30
N ASN A 18 11.59 10.15 19.27
CA ASN A 18 12.81 9.41 18.93
C ASN A 18 12.59 7.88 18.87
N PRO A 19 11.68 7.36 18.02
CA PRO A 19 11.40 5.94 17.90
C PRO A 19 12.56 5.20 17.22
N PHE A 20 12.57 3.87 17.29
CA PHE A 20 13.51 3.03 16.55
C PHE A 20 13.42 3.24 15.03
N ALA A 21 12.20 3.40 14.50
CA ALA A 21 11.92 3.59 13.09
C ALA A 21 10.62 4.35 12.87
N VAL A 22 10.48 4.98 11.71
CA VAL A 22 9.22 5.50 11.15
C VAL A 22 9.02 4.91 9.76
N SER A 23 7.81 4.44 9.45
CA SER A 23 7.51 3.83 8.14
C SER A 23 6.52 4.66 7.34
N MET A 24 6.81 4.84 6.06
CA MET A 24 5.83 5.25 5.07
C MET A 24 4.92 4.05 4.77
N VAL A 25 3.61 4.23 4.89
CA VAL A 25 2.63 3.16 4.63
C VAL A 25 1.74 3.53 3.46
N ASP A 26 1.87 2.79 2.36
CA ASP A 26 0.97 2.90 1.21
C ASP A 26 -0.30 2.07 1.44
N THR A 27 -1.17 2.57 2.33
CA THR A 27 -2.35 1.85 2.83
C THR A 27 -3.28 1.34 1.72
N TYR A 28 -3.37 2.08 0.62
CA TYR A 28 -4.28 1.77 -0.48
C TYR A 28 -3.56 1.31 -1.76
N GLY A 29 -2.25 1.15 -1.71
CA GLY A 29 -1.46 0.75 -2.88
C GLY A 29 -1.52 1.76 -4.04
N LEU A 30 -1.52 3.07 -3.73
CA LEU A 30 -1.71 4.15 -4.69
C LEU A 30 -0.40 4.86 -5.08
N LEU A 31 0.66 4.66 -4.32
CA LEU A 31 1.91 5.35 -4.58
C LEU A 31 2.55 4.84 -5.88
N ASP A 32 2.81 5.76 -6.78
CA ASP A 32 3.78 5.56 -7.84
C ASP A 32 5.19 5.89 -7.35
N ARG A 33 6.20 5.60 -8.17
CA ARG A 33 7.59 5.84 -7.83
C ARG A 33 7.88 7.30 -7.48
N ASN A 34 7.29 8.25 -8.20
CA ASN A 34 7.58 9.68 -8.00
C ASN A 34 6.98 10.18 -6.69
N SER A 35 5.73 9.80 -6.42
CA SER A 35 5.05 10.12 -5.15
C SER A 35 5.75 9.49 -3.94
N LEU A 36 6.21 8.24 -4.06
CA LEU A 36 6.99 7.58 -3.05
C LEU A 36 8.29 8.34 -2.75
N LEU A 37 9.07 8.64 -3.80
CA LEU A 37 10.37 9.29 -3.63
C LEU A 37 10.22 10.72 -3.12
N HIS A 38 9.17 11.45 -3.49
CA HIS A 38 8.88 12.76 -2.93
C HIS A 38 8.69 12.72 -1.41
N ILE A 39 7.85 11.79 -0.92
CA ILE A 39 7.65 11.61 0.53
C ILE A 39 8.97 11.20 1.19
N TYR A 40 9.70 10.27 0.56
CA TYR A 40 10.96 9.79 1.11
C TYR A 40 12.03 10.89 1.20
N GLU A 41 12.13 11.78 0.21
CA GLU A 41 13.07 12.91 0.23
C GLU A 41 12.80 13.86 1.40
N ILE A 42 11.54 14.07 1.76
CA ILE A 42 11.17 14.87 2.93
C ILE A 42 11.61 14.15 4.22
N LEU A 43 11.34 12.85 4.34
CA LEU A 43 11.77 12.05 5.49
C LEU A 43 13.30 12.02 5.61
N GLU A 44 14.00 11.73 4.52
CA GLU A 44 15.46 11.68 4.46
C GLU A 44 16.13 12.99 4.94
N LYS A 45 15.47 14.12 4.65
CA LYS A 45 16.01 15.44 4.98
C LYS A 45 15.73 15.88 6.42
N TYR A 46 14.57 15.51 6.97
CA TYR A 46 14.06 16.10 8.20
C TYR A 46 13.92 15.14 9.38
N VAL A 47 13.94 13.83 9.15
CA VAL A 47 13.97 12.83 10.23
C VAL A 47 15.38 12.80 10.84
N ASP A 48 15.46 12.66 12.16
CA ASP A 48 16.73 12.54 12.87
C ASP A 48 17.48 11.27 12.46
N LYS A 49 18.79 11.39 12.19
CA LYS A 49 19.64 10.35 11.56
C LYS A 49 19.67 9.00 12.28
N GLN A 50 19.40 8.97 13.59
CA GLN A 50 19.34 7.74 14.37
C GLN A 50 18.05 6.95 14.18
N ILE A 51 17.00 7.57 13.63
CA ILE A 51 15.69 6.93 13.36
C ILE A 51 15.79 6.26 12.00
N LYS A 52 15.46 4.96 11.93
CA LYS A 52 15.40 4.24 10.66
C LYS A 52 14.17 4.62 9.88
N ILE A 53 14.25 4.59 8.55
CA ILE A 53 13.11 4.85 7.69
C ILE A 53 12.64 3.54 7.07
N GLY A 54 11.34 3.26 7.20
CA GLY A 54 10.68 2.07 6.67
C GLY A 54 9.75 2.37 5.51
N PHE A 55 9.47 1.34 4.72
CA PHE A 55 8.44 1.35 3.69
C PHE A 55 7.58 0.09 3.77
N HIS A 56 6.26 0.29 3.81
CA HIS A 56 5.24 -0.76 3.81
C HIS A 56 4.29 -0.55 2.65
N ALA A 57 4.32 -1.45 1.67
CA ALA A 57 3.52 -1.36 0.45
C ALA A 57 2.33 -2.31 0.46
N HIS A 58 1.18 -1.82 -0.03
CA HIS A 58 0.11 -2.66 -0.54
C HIS A 58 0.17 -2.75 -2.07
N ASN A 59 -0.31 -3.86 -2.63
CA ASN A 59 -0.02 -4.23 -4.02
C ASN A 59 -1.22 -4.06 -4.97
N ASN A 60 -2.10 -3.08 -4.70
CA ASN A 60 -3.35 -2.89 -5.45
C ASN A 60 -3.11 -2.55 -6.93
N LEU A 61 -2.07 -1.79 -7.24
CA LEU A 61 -1.62 -1.50 -8.60
C LEU A 61 -0.40 -2.32 -9.03
N GLN A 62 -0.02 -3.34 -8.25
CA GLN A 62 1.16 -4.19 -8.47
C GLN A 62 2.49 -3.43 -8.50
N LEU A 63 2.58 -2.33 -7.77
CA LEU A 63 3.79 -1.51 -7.68
C LEU A 63 4.60 -1.76 -6.41
N GLY A 64 4.14 -2.62 -5.49
CA GLY A 64 4.76 -2.85 -4.19
C GLY A 64 6.26 -3.13 -4.31
N TYR A 65 6.63 -4.22 -4.96
CA TYR A 65 8.03 -4.60 -5.14
C TYR A 65 8.85 -3.55 -5.91
N ALA A 66 8.30 -2.96 -6.98
CA ALA A 66 9.00 -1.92 -7.74
C ALA A 66 9.28 -0.68 -6.89
N ASN A 67 8.33 -0.27 -6.05
CA ASN A 67 8.46 0.83 -5.12
C ASN A 67 9.45 0.50 -3.99
N ALA A 68 9.42 -0.72 -3.45
CA ALA A 68 10.40 -1.18 -2.46
C ALA A 68 11.83 -1.12 -3.01
N MET A 69 12.02 -1.52 -4.28
CA MET A 69 13.33 -1.41 -4.94
C MET A 69 13.73 0.05 -5.14
N ALA A 70 12.83 0.93 -5.60
CA ALA A 70 13.10 2.35 -5.75
C ALA A 70 13.50 3.00 -4.42
N PHE A 71 12.82 2.63 -3.33
CA PHE A 71 13.15 3.07 -1.98
C PHE A 71 14.52 2.58 -1.53
N LEU A 72 14.83 1.29 -1.72
CA LEU A 72 16.13 0.72 -1.32
C LEU A 72 17.29 1.31 -2.12
N GLU A 73 17.12 1.56 -3.41
CA GLU A 73 18.15 2.09 -4.30
C GLU A 73 18.40 3.59 -4.12
N TYR A 74 17.47 4.33 -3.54
CA TYR A 74 17.65 5.76 -3.31
C TYR A 74 18.77 6.01 -2.27
N PRO A 75 19.70 6.95 -2.51
CA PRO A 75 20.75 7.28 -1.54
C PRO A 75 20.18 7.71 -0.18
N SER A 76 20.76 7.25 0.91
CA SER A 76 20.27 7.53 2.25
C SER A 76 21.38 7.60 3.29
N VAL A 77 21.18 8.44 4.31
CA VAL A 77 21.98 8.45 5.54
C VAL A 77 21.34 7.58 6.64
N HIS A 78 20.08 7.15 6.42
CA HIS A 78 19.35 6.30 7.35
C HIS A 78 19.50 4.82 7.01
N ASP A 79 19.44 3.96 8.01
CA ASP A 79 19.15 2.55 7.80
C ASP A 79 17.72 2.40 7.25
N LYS A 80 17.53 1.51 6.28
CA LYS A 80 16.25 1.27 5.63
C LYS A 80 15.61 -0.03 6.07
N ILE A 81 14.29 -0.02 6.19
CA ILE A 81 13.46 -1.18 6.50
C ILE A 81 12.42 -1.35 5.41
N VAL A 82 12.25 -2.55 4.88
CA VAL A 82 11.13 -2.89 3.99
C VAL A 82 10.26 -3.93 4.68
N ASP A 83 8.99 -3.62 4.82
CA ASP A 83 7.99 -4.54 5.32
C ASP A 83 7.38 -5.33 4.17
N GLY A 84 7.22 -6.62 4.37
CA GLY A 84 6.55 -7.49 3.43
C GLY A 84 6.04 -8.74 4.14
N THR A 85 5.38 -9.60 3.40
CA THR A 85 4.84 -10.85 3.93
C THR A 85 5.09 -12.00 2.97
N LEU A 86 5.17 -13.23 3.50
CA LEU A 86 5.31 -14.42 2.67
C LEU A 86 4.16 -14.51 1.67
N TYR A 87 4.52 -14.68 0.39
CA TYR A 87 3.60 -14.77 -0.73
C TYR A 87 2.67 -13.55 -0.86
N GLY A 88 3.09 -12.39 -0.33
CA GLY A 88 2.32 -11.15 -0.33
C GLY A 88 1.02 -11.21 0.48
N MET A 89 0.89 -12.10 1.46
CA MET A 89 -0.33 -12.25 2.27
C MET A 89 -0.70 -10.95 2.96
N GLY A 90 -1.93 -10.47 2.78
CA GLY A 90 -2.36 -9.22 3.41
C GLY A 90 -3.76 -8.77 3.04
N LYS A 91 -4.13 -7.60 3.54
CA LYS A 91 -5.38 -6.93 3.17
C LYS A 91 -5.33 -6.45 1.72
N SER A 92 -6.49 -6.13 1.16
CA SER A 92 -6.61 -5.63 -0.21
C SER A 92 -6.01 -6.60 -1.23
N ALA A 93 -5.17 -6.12 -2.13
CA ALA A 93 -4.42 -6.94 -3.07
C ALA A 93 -3.15 -7.57 -2.46
N GLY A 94 -3.03 -7.55 -1.13
CA GLY A 94 -1.88 -8.07 -0.41
C GLY A 94 -0.77 -7.04 -0.21
N ASN A 95 0.26 -7.48 0.50
CA ASN A 95 1.48 -6.72 0.77
C ASN A 95 2.56 -7.01 -0.28
N ASP A 96 3.72 -6.40 -0.10
CA ASP A 96 4.91 -6.76 -0.88
C ASP A 96 5.35 -8.21 -0.55
N PRO A 97 5.57 -9.07 -1.56
CA PRO A 97 6.09 -10.42 -1.33
C PRO A 97 7.52 -10.38 -0.81
N ILE A 98 7.71 -10.71 0.47
CA ILE A 98 9.01 -10.54 1.14
C ILE A 98 10.11 -11.43 0.57
N GLU A 99 9.76 -12.58 -0.03
CA GLU A 99 10.70 -13.46 -0.72
C GLU A 99 11.35 -12.78 -1.93
N LEU A 100 10.64 -11.88 -2.64
CA LEU A 100 11.21 -11.10 -3.74
C LEU A 100 12.20 -10.04 -3.23
N VAL A 101 11.84 -9.36 -2.15
CA VAL A 101 12.71 -8.37 -1.51
C VAL A 101 13.96 -9.05 -0.97
N ALA A 102 13.80 -10.16 -0.25
CA ALA A 102 14.91 -10.94 0.31
C ALA A 102 15.86 -11.46 -0.78
N MET A 103 15.32 -11.96 -1.89
CA MET A 103 16.11 -12.38 -3.07
C MET A 103 16.98 -11.22 -3.56
N THR A 104 16.39 -10.05 -3.78
CA THR A 104 17.14 -8.88 -4.26
C THR A 104 18.17 -8.38 -3.25
N LEU A 105 17.84 -8.41 -1.95
CA LEU A 105 18.80 -8.05 -0.90
C LEU A 105 19.99 -9.01 -0.87
N ASN A 106 19.75 -10.31 -1.09
CA ASN A 106 20.83 -11.29 -1.20
C ASN A 106 21.71 -11.02 -2.42
N GLU A 107 21.11 -10.76 -3.59
CA GLU A 107 21.83 -10.57 -4.84
C GLU A 107 22.60 -9.26 -4.92
N LYS A 108 21.97 -8.15 -4.51
CA LYS A 108 22.53 -6.80 -4.71
C LYS A 108 23.25 -6.22 -3.49
N TYR A 109 22.81 -6.63 -2.28
CA TYR A 109 23.25 -6.00 -1.03
C TYR A 109 23.93 -6.97 -0.07
N ASN A 110 24.35 -8.14 -0.56
CA ASN A 110 25.01 -9.18 0.23
C ASN A 110 24.21 -9.61 1.48
N GLY A 111 22.87 -9.61 1.36
CA GLY A 111 21.97 -10.14 2.38
C GLY A 111 22.21 -11.64 2.60
N GLN A 112 21.74 -12.15 3.72
CA GLN A 112 21.87 -13.57 4.08
C GLN A 112 20.51 -14.15 4.47
N TYR A 113 19.46 -13.81 3.71
CA TYR A 113 18.12 -14.31 3.95
C TYR A 113 17.97 -15.73 3.41
N HIS A 114 17.35 -16.60 4.20
CA HIS A 114 17.13 -18.00 3.87
C HIS A 114 15.89 -18.18 2.99
N ILE A 115 16.01 -18.01 1.68
CA ILE A 115 14.90 -18.12 0.72
C ILE A 115 14.26 -19.50 0.77
N ASP A 116 15.05 -20.58 0.89
CA ASP A 116 14.51 -21.94 0.96
C ASP A 116 13.52 -22.12 2.11
N SER A 117 13.83 -21.59 3.29
CA SER A 117 12.92 -21.61 4.44
C SER A 117 11.64 -20.81 4.21
N MET A 118 11.71 -19.69 3.46
CA MET A 118 10.52 -18.93 3.05
C MET A 118 9.65 -19.76 2.11
N LEU A 119 10.25 -20.43 1.11
CA LEU A 119 9.54 -21.29 0.16
C LEU A 119 8.87 -22.49 0.85
N GLU A 120 9.54 -23.13 1.81
CA GLU A 120 8.97 -24.20 2.62
C GLU A 120 7.73 -23.69 3.40
N ALA A 121 7.85 -22.57 4.11
CA ALA A 121 6.74 -21.97 4.86
C ALA A 121 5.56 -21.57 3.97
N ILE A 122 5.84 -21.05 2.75
CA ILE A 122 4.82 -20.77 1.75
C ILE A 122 4.11 -22.06 1.32
N GLY A 123 4.87 -23.10 0.94
CA GLY A 123 4.32 -24.34 0.43
C GLY A 123 3.54 -25.15 1.47
N GLU A 124 4.00 -25.18 2.71
CA GLU A 124 3.37 -25.94 3.79
C GLU A 124 2.14 -25.26 4.41
N SER A 125 2.17 -23.93 4.52
CA SER A 125 1.17 -23.19 5.31
C SER A 125 0.46 -22.12 4.51
N VAL A 126 1.19 -21.13 3.96
CA VAL A 126 0.61 -19.92 3.39
C VAL A 126 -0.26 -20.22 2.17
N ILE A 127 0.14 -21.18 1.34
CA ILE A 127 -0.60 -21.58 0.13
C ILE A 127 -1.99 -22.14 0.46
N ASN A 128 -2.15 -22.80 1.60
CA ASN A 128 -3.43 -23.33 2.03
C ASN A 128 -4.38 -22.20 2.45
N ILE A 129 -3.87 -21.18 3.14
CA ILE A 129 -4.63 -19.97 3.49
C ILE A 129 -5.03 -19.23 2.22
N TYR A 130 -4.10 -19.11 1.25
CA TYR A 130 -4.37 -18.48 -0.04
C TYR A 130 -5.49 -19.18 -0.82
N ARG A 131 -5.55 -20.51 -0.81
CA ARG A 131 -6.61 -21.29 -1.50
C ARG A 131 -8.00 -21.05 -0.90
N GLU A 132 -8.08 -20.82 0.42
CA GLU A 132 -9.34 -20.53 1.10
C GLU A 132 -9.75 -19.07 0.91
N LYS A 133 -8.80 -18.15 0.98
CA LYS A 133 -9.04 -16.71 0.89
C LYS A 133 -7.93 -16.04 0.06
N PRO A 134 -8.05 -16.08 -1.27
CA PRO A 134 -7.01 -15.52 -2.14
C PRO A 134 -6.89 -14.01 -2.00
N TRP A 135 -5.66 -13.53 -2.00
CA TRP A 135 -5.27 -12.13 -2.16
C TRP A 135 -4.55 -11.96 -3.51
N GLY A 136 -4.11 -10.76 -3.81
CA GLY A 136 -3.44 -10.42 -5.06
C GLY A 136 -4.31 -9.52 -5.93
N TYR A 137 -3.80 -9.23 -7.12
CA TYR A 137 -4.49 -8.39 -8.08
C TYR A 137 -5.87 -8.94 -8.46
N ASN A 138 -6.88 -8.08 -8.38
CA ASN A 138 -8.21 -8.35 -8.91
C ASN A 138 -8.92 -7.03 -9.28
N LEU A 139 -10.00 -7.12 -10.07
CA LEU A 139 -10.73 -5.94 -10.54
C LEU A 139 -11.32 -5.10 -9.40
N PHE A 140 -11.69 -5.70 -8.28
CA PHE A 140 -12.23 -4.97 -7.12
C PHE A 140 -11.20 -3.95 -6.59
N PHE A 141 -10.00 -4.41 -6.28
CA PHE A 141 -8.97 -3.52 -5.75
C PHE A 141 -8.40 -2.59 -6.81
N TYR A 142 -8.36 -3.02 -8.09
CA TYR A 142 -8.01 -2.15 -9.20
C TYR A 142 -8.98 -0.96 -9.32
N LEU A 143 -10.30 -1.19 -9.31
CA LEU A 143 -11.30 -0.13 -9.41
C LEU A 143 -11.21 0.84 -8.24
N CYS A 144 -11.04 0.33 -7.01
CA CYS A 144 -10.84 1.17 -5.83
C CYS A 144 -9.58 2.04 -5.96
N ALA A 145 -8.45 1.45 -6.35
CA ALA A 145 -7.19 2.17 -6.50
C ALA A 145 -7.24 3.19 -7.65
N LYS A 146 -7.77 2.82 -8.82
CA LYS A 146 -7.93 3.70 -9.97
C LYS A 146 -8.71 4.98 -9.62
N ASN A 147 -9.78 4.84 -8.84
CA ASN A 147 -10.63 5.96 -8.42
C ASN A 147 -10.20 6.58 -7.09
N LYS A 148 -9.12 6.08 -6.47
CA LYS A 148 -8.64 6.51 -5.14
C LYS A 148 -9.72 6.41 -4.05
N CYS A 149 -10.57 5.40 -4.12
CA CYS A 149 -11.73 5.24 -3.26
C CYS A 149 -11.54 4.15 -2.22
N HIS A 150 -12.13 4.37 -1.05
CA HIS A 150 -12.19 3.35 -0.01
C HIS A 150 -12.96 2.11 -0.50
N PRO A 151 -12.48 0.89 -0.26
CA PRO A 151 -13.10 -0.34 -0.77
C PRO A 151 -14.59 -0.54 -0.39
N ASN A 152 -15.04 0.06 0.70
CA ASN A 152 -16.43 -0.07 1.14
C ASN A 152 -17.44 0.54 0.15
N TYR A 153 -17.09 1.58 -0.60
CA TYR A 153 -17.95 2.09 -1.67
C TYR A 153 -18.26 1.01 -2.71
N LEU A 154 -17.23 0.35 -3.20
CA LEU A 154 -17.41 -0.73 -4.16
C LEU A 154 -18.09 -1.95 -3.53
N THR A 155 -17.91 -2.19 -2.23
CA THR A 155 -18.63 -3.24 -1.50
C THR A 155 -20.14 -2.97 -1.47
N ASP A 156 -20.56 -1.71 -1.31
CA ASP A 156 -21.98 -1.35 -1.38
C ASP A 156 -22.52 -1.57 -2.80
N TYR A 157 -21.87 -1.02 -3.82
CA TYR A 157 -22.31 -1.14 -5.21
C TYR A 157 -22.39 -2.60 -5.71
N ARG A 158 -21.49 -3.48 -5.26
CA ARG A 158 -21.55 -4.91 -5.59
C ARG A 158 -22.72 -5.69 -5.00
N ARG A 159 -23.44 -5.11 -4.05
CA ARG A 159 -24.68 -5.71 -3.51
C ARG A 159 -25.88 -5.45 -4.40
N GLU A 160 -25.76 -4.46 -5.27
CA GLU A 160 -26.82 -4.11 -6.21
C GLU A 160 -26.80 -5.04 -7.42
N GLU A 161 -27.97 -5.56 -7.76
CA GLU A 161 -28.12 -6.40 -8.93
C GLU A 161 -27.99 -5.56 -10.22
N ASN A 162 -27.30 -6.11 -11.21
CA ASN A 162 -27.17 -5.55 -12.56
C ASN A 162 -26.16 -4.40 -12.76
N LEU A 163 -25.23 -4.15 -11.83
CA LEU A 163 -24.11 -3.25 -12.07
C LEU A 163 -22.95 -4.00 -12.73
N SER A 164 -22.53 -3.52 -13.91
CA SER A 164 -21.28 -3.96 -14.54
C SER A 164 -20.07 -3.29 -13.89
N GLU A 165 -18.89 -3.84 -14.13
CA GLU A 165 -17.62 -3.21 -13.68
C GLU A 165 -17.46 -1.78 -14.20
N SER A 166 -17.93 -1.50 -15.43
CA SER A 166 -17.90 -0.15 -16.02
C SER A 166 -18.82 0.80 -15.27
N MET A 167 -20.04 0.37 -14.93
CA MET A 167 -20.98 1.18 -14.15
C MET A 167 -20.46 1.43 -12.73
N MET A 168 -19.84 0.43 -12.10
CA MET A 168 -19.18 0.60 -10.80
C MET A 168 -18.00 1.57 -10.87
N ASP A 169 -17.23 1.56 -11.95
CA ASP A 169 -16.15 2.53 -12.19
C ASP A 169 -16.69 3.96 -12.31
N GLU A 170 -17.77 4.16 -13.03
CA GLU A 170 -18.46 5.44 -13.16
C GLU A 170 -18.96 5.95 -11.80
N LEU A 171 -19.66 5.10 -11.03
CA LEU A 171 -20.13 5.42 -9.68
C LEU A 171 -19.00 5.86 -8.76
N LEU A 172 -17.87 5.13 -8.75
CA LEU A 172 -16.71 5.50 -7.95
C LEU A 172 -16.10 6.83 -8.39
N SER A 173 -16.13 7.14 -9.69
CA SER A 173 -15.61 8.41 -10.21
C SER A 173 -16.44 9.62 -9.78
N MET A 174 -17.73 9.42 -9.48
CA MET A 174 -18.66 10.47 -9.06
C MET A 174 -18.56 10.84 -7.57
N ILE A 175 -17.77 10.11 -6.77
CA ILE A 175 -17.64 10.38 -5.34
C ILE A 175 -16.97 11.75 -5.12
N GLU A 176 -17.70 12.63 -4.47
CA GLU A 176 -17.26 13.97 -4.08
C GLU A 176 -17.75 14.30 -2.65
N PRO A 177 -17.05 15.18 -1.91
CA PRO A 177 -15.77 15.81 -2.27
C PRO A 177 -14.58 14.81 -2.20
N GLU A 178 -13.42 15.21 -2.75
CA GLU A 178 -12.25 14.34 -2.92
C GLU A 178 -11.76 13.71 -1.61
N ASP A 179 -11.84 14.43 -0.48
CA ASP A 179 -11.48 13.91 0.85
C ASP A 179 -12.37 12.74 1.29
N LYS A 180 -13.59 12.62 0.77
CA LYS A 180 -14.52 11.52 1.05
C LYS A 180 -14.18 10.25 0.28
N LYS A 181 -13.36 10.31 -0.75
CA LYS A 181 -12.95 9.11 -1.48
C LYS A 181 -12.24 8.10 -0.59
N LEU A 182 -11.31 8.54 0.24
CA LEU A 182 -10.56 7.67 1.16
C LEU A 182 -11.26 7.50 2.53
N LEU A 183 -12.18 8.40 2.88
CA LEU A 183 -13.00 8.32 4.09
C LEU A 183 -14.40 7.85 3.69
N TYR A 184 -14.65 6.55 3.81
CA TYR A 184 -15.94 5.98 3.44
C TYR A 184 -17.11 6.64 4.19
N ASP A 185 -18.12 7.06 3.42
CA ASP A 185 -19.37 7.61 3.91
C ASP A 185 -20.55 6.92 3.22
N ARG A 186 -21.35 6.19 4.00
CA ARG A 186 -22.45 5.39 3.47
C ARG A 186 -23.57 6.26 2.86
N GLN A 187 -23.79 7.45 3.41
CA GLN A 187 -24.83 8.35 2.89
C GLN A 187 -24.43 8.84 1.48
N ILE A 188 -23.17 9.25 1.31
CA ILE A 188 -22.63 9.64 0.00
C ILE A 188 -22.71 8.46 -1.00
N SER A 189 -22.38 7.25 -0.55
CA SER A 189 -22.50 6.04 -1.38
C SER A 189 -23.91 5.88 -1.93
N GLN A 190 -24.93 6.02 -1.08
CA GLN A 190 -26.34 5.88 -1.48
C GLN A 190 -26.81 7.04 -2.36
N GLU A 191 -26.48 8.29 -2.01
CA GLU A 191 -26.87 9.46 -2.81
C GLU A 191 -26.32 9.41 -4.24
N ILE A 192 -25.08 8.93 -4.41
CA ILE A 192 -24.48 8.76 -5.74
C ILE A 192 -25.19 7.65 -6.52
N TYR A 193 -25.48 6.53 -5.86
CA TYR A 193 -26.20 5.43 -6.49
C TYR A 193 -27.59 5.86 -6.95
N ASP A 194 -28.36 6.54 -6.08
CA ASP A 194 -29.72 7.02 -6.41
C ASP A 194 -29.72 8.06 -7.54
N LYS A 195 -28.65 8.84 -7.68
CA LYS A 195 -28.49 9.82 -8.77
C LYS A 195 -28.08 9.19 -10.09
N TYR A 196 -27.43 8.02 -10.04
CA TYR A 196 -26.93 7.31 -11.22
C TYR A 196 -28.04 6.55 -11.94
N LEU A 197 -29.05 6.04 -11.21
CA LEU A 197 -30.23 5.35 -11.74
C LEU A 197 -31.24 6.34 -12.33
#